data_3a4bb2375d7a1bee0b74f88b2beaa5c2
#
_entry.id   3a4bb2375d7a1bee0b74f88b2beaa5c2
#
_cell.length_a   1.000
_cell.length_b   1.000
_cell.length_c   1.000
_cell.angle_alpha   90.00
_cell.angle_beta   90.00
_cell.angle_gamma   90.00
#
_symmetry.space_group_name_H-M   'P 1'
#
loop_
_entity.id
_entity.type
_entity.pdbx_description
1 polymer ?
#
loop_
_entity_poly.entity_id
_entity_poly.type
_entity_poly.pdbx_seq_one_letter_code
_entity_poly.pdbx_strand_id
1 'polypeptide(L)'
;MTESELDCLDQLEATPAILRGLMCDLSVEDAEWKPAPDRFSVAEVLAHLSHSEGDCYRTRVDRFLSEEMPEFEPDDAQMYLELYRNANANDAFDHFEKQRETNVEYLRTLPRSAGERRARHREAGEITLQQMLHEWTMHDLGHIRQIAELVRARKHLRAAGRLGDSYRLNP
;
A
#
# COMPACT_ATOMS: atom_id res chain seq x y z
N MET A 1 -12.48 -30.99 2.69
CA MET A 1 -11.82 -30.07 3.65
C MET A 1 -11.10 -29.05 2.79
N THR A 2 -11.57 -27.81 2.77
CA THR A 2 -10.88 -26.71 2.11
C THR A 2 -9.55 -26.52 2.85
N GLU A 3 -8.41 -26.65 2.15
CA GLU A 3 -7.12 -26.20 2.68
C GLU A 3 -7.30 -24.77 3.16
N SER A 4 -6.83 -24.48 4.38
CA SER A 4 -6.93 -23.11 4.91
C SER A 4 -6.08 -22.19 4.06
N GLU A 5 -6.64 -21.05 3.69
CA GLU A 5 -6.00 -20.01 2.89
C GLU A 5 -4.73 -19.47 3.56
N LEU A 6 -3.90 -18.78 2.78
CA LEU A 6 -2.82 -17.94 3.30
C LEU A 6 -3.41 -16.87 4.24
N ASP A 7 -2.67 -16.48 5.28
CA ASP A 7 -3.12 -15.45 6.21
C ASP A 7 -3.09 -14.05 5.56
N CYS A 8 -3.83 -13.11 6.11
CA CYS A 8 -3.91 -11.69 5.73
C CYS A 8 -4.71 -11.35 4.46
N LEU A 9 -5.21 -12.32 3.69
CA LEU A 9 -5.86 -12.05 2.41
C LEU A 9 -7.10 -11.18 2.55
N ASP A 10 -7.93 -11.40 3.58
CA ASP A 10 -9.13 -10.61 3.83
C ASP A 10 -8.79 -9.14 4.13
N GLN A 11 -7.66 -8.89 4.80
CA GLN A 11 -7.22 -7.54 5.09
C GLN A 11 -6.66 -6.84 3.86
N LEU A 12 -5.91 -7.55 3.02
CA LEU A 12 -5.47 -7.03 1.72
C LEU A 12 -6.67 -6.69 0.83
N GLU A 13 -7.69 -7.56 0.79
CA GLU A 13 -8.93 -7.34 0.04
C GLU A 13 -9.71 -6.12 0.53
N ALA A 14 -9.70 -5.83 1.82
CA ALA A 14 -10.42 -4.70 2.41
C ALA A 14 -9.77 -3.33 2.13
N THR A 15 -8.48 -3.27 1.82
CA THR A 15 -7.72 -2.01 1.65
C THR A 15 -8.36 -1.04 0.66
N PRO A 16 -8.78 -1.43 -0.57
CA PRO A 16 -9.39 -0.50 -1.51
C PRO A 16 -10.66 0.16 -0.99
N ALA A 17 -11.51 -0.59 -0.30
CA ALA A 17 -12.76 -0.06 0.26
C ALA A 17 -12.49 0.98 1.36
N ILE A 18 -11.48 0.77 2.21
CA ILE A 18 -11.06 1.72 3.24
C ILE A 18 -10.53 3.00 2.60
N LEU A 19 -9.65 2.88 1.60
CA LEU A 19 -9.10 4.03 0.87
C LEU A 19 -10.18 4.82 0.16
N ARG A 20 -11.13 4.15 -0.51
CA ARG A 20 -12.28 4.79 -1.15
C ARG A 20 -13.11 5.60 -0.15
N GLY A 21 -13.33 5.08 1.05
CA GLY A 21 -14.02 5.78 2.13
C GLY A 21 -13.28 7.04 2.58
N LEU A 22 -11.95 7.00 2.68
CA LEU A 22 -11.13 8.16 3.05
C LEU A 22 -11.13 9.25 1.98
N MET A 23 -11.31 8.88 0.71
CA MET A 23 -11.24 9.80 -0.44
C MET A 23 -12.61 10.33 -0.89
N CYS A 24 -13.72 9.91 -0.28
CA CYS A 24 -15.07 10.15 -0.79
C CYS A 24 -15.42 11.62 -1.06
N ASP A 25 -14.79 12.57 -0.35
CA ASP A 25 -15.04 14.02 -0.45
C ASP A 25 -13.78 14.80 -0.88
N LEU A 26 -12.77 14.15 -1.45
CA LEU A 26 -11.58 14.85 -1.90
C LEU A 26 -11.77 15.42 -3.31
N SER A 27 -11.51 16.73 -3.44
CA SER A 27 -11.30 17.35 -4.74
C SER A 27 -9.92 16.97 -5.30
N VAL A 28 -9.71 17.21 -6.60
CA VAL A 28 -8.40 17.04 -7.23
C VAL A 28 -7.34 17.90 -6.51
N GLU A 29 -7.67 19.16 -6.22
CA GLU A 29 -6.77 20.06 -5.49
C GLU A 29 -6.41 19.52 -4.09
N ASP A 30 -7.39 18.94 -3.36
CA ASP A 30 -7.13 18.35 -2.04
C ASP A 30 -6.24 17.11 -2.14
N ALA A 31 -6.43 16.28 -3.16
CA ALA A 31 -5.64 15.08 -3.39
C ALA A 31 -4.19 15.39 -3.82
N GLU A 32 -3.96 16.50 -4.49
CA GLU A 32 -2.64 16.98 -4.92
C GLU A 32 -1.92 17.81 -3.85
N TRP A 33 -2.63 18.23 -2.81
CA TRP A 33 -2.03 19.03 -1.75
C TRP A 33 -0.93 18.29 -1.00
N LYS A 34 0.20 18.98 -0.77
CA LYS A 34 1.36 18.50 -0.02
C LYS A 34 1.52 19.31 1.27
N PRO A 35 1.74 18.67 2.42
CA PRO A 35 2.01 19.39 3.68
C PRO A 35 3.37 20.10 3.67
N ALA A 36 4.34 19.58 2.91
CA ALA A 36 5.65 20.17 2.65
C ALA A 36 6.19 19.66 1.30
N PRO A 37 7.15 20.36 0.68
CA PRO A 37 7.67 20.01 -0.66
C PRO A 37 8.27 18.60 -0.77
N ASP A 38 8.82 18.09 0.32
CA ASP A 38 9.45 16.77 0.46
C ASP A 38 8.52 15.69 1.00
N ARG A 39 7.23 16.00 1.16
CA ARG A 39 6.21 15.07 1.63
C ARG A 39 5.31 14.63 0.48
N PHE A 40 4.68 13.48 0.63
CA PHE A 40 3.70 12.98 -0.33
C PHE A 40 2.35 13.69 -0.22
N SER A 41 1.69 13.87 -1.36
CA SER A 41 0.24 14.12 -1.45
C SER A 41 -0.53 12.80 -1.40
N VAL A 42 -1.86 12.87 -1.27
CA VAL A 42 -2.73 11.68 -1.39
C VAL A 42 -2.55 11.00 -2.75
N ALA A 43 -2.48 11.79 -3.84
CA ALA A 43 -2.29 11.27 -5.19
C ALA A 43 -0.97 10.51 -5.34
N GLU A 44 0.12 11.04 -4.77
CA GLU A 44 1.43 10.39 -4.79
C GLU A 44 1.46 9.10 -3.93
N VAL A 45 0.77 9.07 -2.78
CA VAL A 45 0.64 7.84 -1.98
C VAL A 45 -0.13 6.76 -2.73
N LEU A 46 -1.22 7.12 -3.43
CA LEU A 46 -1.99 6.17 -4.24
C LEU A 46 -1.17 5.63 -5.42
N ALA A 47 -0.38 6.48 -6.07
CA ALA A 47 0.53 6.06 -7.13
C ALA A 47 1.62 5.09 -6.60
N HIS A 48 2.13 5.36 -5.39
CA HIS A 48 3.06 4.45 -4.71
C HIS A 48 2.42 3.10 -4.41
N LEU A 49 1.19 3.07 -3.86
CA LEU A 49 0.45 1.84 -3.62
C LEU A 49 0.24 1.04 -4.92
N SER A 50 -0.16 1.72 -6.01
CA SER A 50 -0.35 1.10 -7.31
C SER A 50 0.93 0.49 -7.88
N HIS A 51 2.05 1.19 -7.77
CA HIS A 51 3.37 0.69 -8.19
C HIS A 51 3.79 -0.52 -7.34
N SER A 52 3.74 -0.38 -6.02
CA SER A 52 4.15 -1.45 -5.10
C SER A 52 3.32 -2.72 -5.30
N GLU A 53 2.05 -2.59 -5.61
CA GLU A 53 1.13 -3.71 -5.86
C GLU A 53 1.58 -4.63 -7.00
N GLY A 54 1.94 -4.05 -8.15
CA GLY A 54 2.35 -4.80 -9.34
C GLY A 54 3.84 -5.09 -9.37
N ASP A 55 4.65 -4.04 -9.31
CA ASP A 55 6.08 -4.14 -9.60
C ASP A 55 6.90 -4.68 -8.42
N CYS A 56 6.41 -4.53 -7.18
CA CYS A 56 7.10 -5.05 -6.01
C CYS A 56 6.46 -6.36 -5.52
N TYR A 57 5.26 -6.29 -4.92
CA TYR A 57 4.67 -7.43 -4.23
C TYR A 57 4.31 -8.58 -5.17
N ARG A 58 3.58 -8.32 -6.26
CA ARG A 58 3.20 -9.36 -7.19
C ARG A 58 4.42 -10.03 -7.81
N THR A 59 5.39 -9.26 -8.24
CA THR A 59 6.64 -9.78 -8.80
C THR A 59 7.38 -10.65 -7.79
N ARG A 60 7.42 -10.24 -6.52
CA ARG A 60 8.03 -11.05 -5.45
C ARG A 60 7.27 -12.35 -5.20
N VAL A 61 5.93 -12.34 -5.19
CA VAL A 61 5.12 -13.57 -5.08
C VAL A 61 5.48 -14.55 -6.19
N ASP A 62 5.50 -14.08 -7.44
CA ASP A 62 5.82 -14.94 -8.60
C ASP A 62 7.23 -15.54 -8.49
N ARG A 63 8.19 -14.78 -7.98
CA ARG A 63 9.56 -15.26 -7.73
C ARG A 63 9.65 -16.25 -6.57
N PHE A 64 8.91 -16.06 -5.47
CA PHE A 64 8.81 -17.07 -4.42
C PHE A 64 8.31 -18.42 -4.92
N LEU A 65 7.40 -18.39 -5.90
CA LEU A 65 6.79 -19.61 -6.42
C LEU A 65 7.63 -20.29 -7.51
N SER A 66 8.38 -19.53 -8.31
CA SER A 66 9.13 -20.04 -9.46
C SER A 66 10.61 -20.31 -9.19
N GLU A 67 11.22 -19.64 -8.21
CA GLU A 67 12.64 -19.79 -7.86
C GLU A 67 12.79 -20.58 -6.55
N GLU A 68 13.92 -21.25 -6.33
CA GLU A 68 14.17 -22.02 -5.10
C GLU A 68 14.45 -21.09 -3.90
N MET A 69 15.29 -20.07 -4.10
CA MET A 69 15.69 -19.09 -3.08
C MET A 69 15.94 -17.74 -3.74
N PRO A 70 14.90 -16.99 -4.12
CA PRO A 70 15.08 -15.68 -4.74
C PRO A 70 15.74 -14.69 -3.78
N GLU A 71 16.48 -13.73 -4.34
CA GLU A 71 17.08 -12.63 -3.58
C GLU A 71 16.30 -11.34 -3.84
N PHE A 72 15.98 -10.59 -2.77
CA PHE A 72 15.25 -9.32 -2.83
C PHE A 72 16.10 -8.19 -2.27
N GLU A 73 16.16 -7.11 -3.03
CA GLU A 73 16.72 -5.83 -2.60
C GLU A 73 15.65 -5.01 -1.89
N PRO A 74 16.04 -4.14 -0.93
CA PRO A 74 15.15 -3.12 -0.37
C PRO A 74 14.66 -2.16 -1.45
N ASP A 75 13.44 -1.66 -1.31
CA ASP A 75 12.92 -0.62 -2.19
C ASP A 75 13.57 0.73 -1.85
N ASP A 76 14.04 1.46 -2.85
CA ASP A 76 14.57 2.82 -2.69
C ASP A 76 13.44 3.84 -2.78
N ALA A 77 12.93 4.27 -1.62
CA ALA A 77 11.84 5.23 -1.54
C ALA A 77 12.14 6.59 -2.22
N GLN A 78 13.43 6.99 -2.35
CA GLN A 78 13.78 8.26 -2.99
C GLN A 78 13.61 8.22 -4.51
N MET A 79 13.83 7.07 -5.13
CA MET A 79 13.64 6.87 -6.57
C MET A 79 12.18 7.12 -6.99
N TYR A 80 11.23 6.95 -6.08
CA TYR A 80 9.81 7.01 -6.36
C TYR A 80 9.21 8.43 -6.28
N LEU A 81 9.84 9.38 -5.57
CA LEU A 81 9.35 10.76 -5.47
C LEU A 81 9.20 11.44 -6.85
N GLU A 82 10.16 11.23 -7.73
CA GLU A 82 10.11 11.76 -9.10
C GLU A 82 9.10 11.00 -9.96
N LEU A 83 9.00 9.68 -9.77
CA LEU A 83 8.10 8.82 -10.52
C LEU A 83 6.61 9.16 -10.30
N TYR A 84 6.26 9.54 -9.07
CA TYR A 84 4.86 9.82 -8.71
C TYR A 84 4.48 11.30 -8.86
N ARG A 85 5.43 12.16 -9.19
CA ARG A 85 5.15 13.58 -9.46
C ARG A 85 4.08 13.70 -10.54
N ASN A 86 3.06 14.51 -10.27
CA ASN A 86 1.89 14.71 -11.14
C ASN A 86 0.98 13.47 -11.32
N ALA A 87 0.99 12.53 -10.38
CA ALA A 87 0.05 11.41 -10.38
C ALA A 87 -1.39 11.93 -10.27
N ASN A 88 -2.30 11.33 -11.05
CA ASN A 88 -3.74 11.53 -10.88
C ASN A 88 -4.26 10.55 -9.82
N ALA A 89 -4.94 11.05 -8.78
CA ALA A 89 -5.39 10.23 -7.67
C ALA A 89 -6.40 9.16 -8.08
N ASN A 90 -7.35 9.50 -8.97
CA ASN A 90 -8.39 8.56 -9.41
C ASN A 90 -7.78 7.46 -10.28
N ASP A 91 -6.96 7.82 -11.27
CA ASP A 91 -6.30 6.85 -12.15
C ASP A 91 -5.40 5.90 -11.35
N ALA A 92 -4.63 6.45 -10.39
CA ALA A 92 -3.76 5.66 -9.53
C ALA A 92 -4.57 4.69 -8.63
N PHE A 93 -5.67 5.17 -8.06
CA PHE A 93 -6.55 4.35 -7.24
C PHE A 93 -7.24 3.25 -8.04
N ASP A 94 -7.80 3.56 -9.20
CA ASP A 94 -8.49 2.58 -10.06
C ASP A 94 -7.51 1.49 -10.51
N HIS A 95 -6.26 1.87 -10.83
CA HIS A 95 -5.22 0.92 -11.19
C HIS A 95 -4.82 0.03 -10.00
N PHE A 96 -4.61 0.63 -8.83
CA PHE A 96 -4.34 -0.10 -7.59
C PHE A 96 -5.44 -1.10 -7.25
N GLU A 97 -6.71 -0.67 -7.25
CA GLU A 97 -7.85 -1.51 -6.91
C GLU A 97 -7.96 -2.73 -7.83
N LYS A 98 -7.83 -2.52 -9.14
CA LYS A 98 -7.86 -3.60 -10.13
C LYS A 98 -6.71 -4.60 -9.95
N GLN A 99 -5.50 -4.11 -9.70
CA GLN A 99 -4.35 -4.98 -9.43
C GLN A 99 -4.58 -5.79 -8.14
N ARG A 100 -5.07 -5.15 -7.07
CA ARG A 100 -5.35 -5.79 -5.79
C ARG A 100 -6.38 -6.91 -5.94
N GLU A 101 -7.48 -6.66 -6.63
CA GLU A 101 -8.50 -7.68 -6.92
C GLU A 101 -7.85 -8.91 -7.59
N THR A 102 -7.11 -8.68 -8.66
CA THR A 102 -6.40 -9.74 -9.39
C THR A 102 -5.40 -10.50 -8.50
N ASN A 103 -4.65 -9.78 -7.66
CA ASN A 103 -3.64 -10.38 -6.81
C ASN A 103 -4.26 -11.20 -5.67
N VAL A 104 -5.32 -10.71 -5.03
CA VAL A 104 -6.02 -11.45 -3.97
C VAL A 104 -6.70 -12.71 -4.55
N GLU A 105 -7.37 -12.59 -5.69
CA GLU A 105 -7.92 -13.76 -6.39
C GLU A 105 -6.84 -14.82 -6.66
N TYR A 106 -5.69 -14.40 -7.16
CA TYR A 106 -4.57 -15.32 -7.40
C TYR A 106 -4.04 -15.95 -6.11
N LEU A 107 -3.78 -15.15 -5.06
CA LEU A 107 -3.30 -15.66 -3.78
C LEU A 107 -4.26 -16.66 -3.14
N ARG A 108 -5.58 -16.49 -3.31
CA ARG A 108 -6.58 -17.44 -2.84
C ARG A 108 -6.55 -18.79 -3.56
N THR A 109 -5.95 -18.87 -4.75
CA THR A 109 -5.73 -20.15 -5.44
C THR A 109 -4.55 -20.95 -4.91
N LEU A 110 -3.66 -20.31 -4.14
CA LEU A 110 -2.44 -20.95 -3.66
C LEU A 110 -2.72 -21.82 -2.42
N PRO A 111 -2.09 -23.01 -2.32
CA PRO A 111 -2.18 -23.81 -1.12
C PRO A 111 -1.47 -23.12 0.06
N ARG A 112 -1.92 -23.37 1.29
CA ARG A 112 -1.28 -22.80 2.49
C ARG A 112 0.23 -23.07 2.55
N SER A 113 0.67 -24.23 2.05
CA SER A 113 2.09 -24.59 1.97
C SER A 113 2.93 -23.63 1.12
N ALA A 114 2.32 -22.88 0.20
CA ALA A 114 3.03 -21.83 -0.54
C ALA A 114 3.59 -20.75 0.41
N GLY A 115 2.91 -20.48 1.53
CA GLY A 115 3.37 -19.54 2.55
C GLY A 115 4.73 -19.89 3.18
N GLU A 116 5.14 -21.15 3.09
CA GLU A 116 6.43 -21.66 3.61
C GLU A 116 7.60 -21.47 2.62
N ARG A 117 7.32 -21.06 1.36
CA ARG A 117 8.35 -20.76 0.37
C ARG A 117 9.28 -19.68 0.90
N ARG A 118 10.57 -19.78 0.64
CA ARG A 118 11.61 -18.94 1.22
C ARG A 118 12.30 -18.06 0.19
N ALA A 119 12.78 -16.92 0.66
CA ALA A 119 13.60 -15.98 -0.09
C ALA A 119 14.67 -15.39 0.84
N ARG A 120 15.69 -14.76 0.28
CA ARG A 120 16.67 -13.97 1.00
C ARG A 120 16.46 -12.49 0.74
N HIS A 121 16.11 -11.76 1.78
CA HIS A 121 16.06 -10.30 1.74
C HIS A 121 17.39 -9.73 2.24
N ARG A 122 17.96 -8.77 1.52
CA ARG A 122 19.31 -8.26 1.80
C ARG A 122 19.48 -7.74 3.22
N GLU A 123 18.46 -7.07 3.77
CA GLU A 123 18.51 -6.49 5.12
C GLU A 123 17.90 -7.43 6.18
N ALA A 124 16.78 -8.09 5.86
CA ALA A 124 16.04 -8.92 6.82
C ALA A 124 16.56 -10.37 6.91
N GLY A 125 17.42 -10.80 5.99
CA GLY A 125 17.87 -12.18 5.92
C GLY A 125 16.85 -13.11 5.27
N GLU A 126 16.75 -14.36 5.75
CA GLU A 126 15.80 -15.33 5.23
C GLU A 126 14.37 -14.99 5.67
N ILE A 127 13.46 -14.94 4.72
CA ILE A 127 12.04 -14.64 4.92
C ILE A 127 11.17 -15.68 4.21
N THR A 128 9.92 -15.81 4.65
CA THR A 128 8.91 -16.65 3.98
C THR A 128 7.90 -15.80 3.21
N LEU A 129 7.20 -16.42 2.23
CA LEU A 129 6.10 -15.77 1.53
C LEU A 129 5.02 -15.27 2.54
N GLN A 130 4.68 -16.07 3.55
CA GLN A 130 3.71 -15.65 4.56
C GLN A 130 4.17 -14.42 5.34
N GLN A 131 5.45 -14.31 5.68
CA GLN A 131 6.00 -13.11 6.32
C GLN A 131 5.91 -11.89 5.40
N MET A 132 6.16 -12.06 4.10
CA MET A 132 6.00 -10.98 3.12
C MET A 132 4.52 -10.53 2.99
N LEU A 133 3.54 -11.45 3.07
CA LEU A 133 2.12 -11.06 3.06
C LEU A 133 1.74 -10.23 4.29
N HIS A 134 2.30 -10.54 5.46
CA HIS A 134 2.13 -9.70 6.65
C HIS A 134 2.79 -8.33 6.48
N GLU A 135 3.98 -8.28 5.88
CA GLU A 135 4.66 -7.01 5.58
C GLU A 135 3.86 -6.18 4.58
N TRP A 136 3.31 -6.78 3.52
CA TRP A 136 2.41 -6.13 2.58
C TRP A 136 1.19 -5.50 3.28
N THR A 137 0.58 -6.25 4.20
CA THR A 137 -0.53 -5.74 5.02
C THR A 137 -0.11 -4.57 5.91
N MET A 138 1.07 -4.64 6.53
CA MET A 138 1.62 -3.54 7.34
C MET A 138 1.90 -2.29 6.49
N HIS A 139 2.40 -2.46 5.28
CA HIS A 139 2.62 -1.40 4.30
C HIS A 139 1.30 -0.68 3.96
N ASP A 140 0.25 -1.43 3.64
CA ASP A 140 -1.09 -0.89 3.38
C ASP A 140 -1.61 -0.07 4.57
N LEU A 141 -1.58 -0.64 5.78
CA LEU A 141 -2.03 0.04 6.99
C LEU A 141 -1.23 1.31 7.28
N GLY A 142 0.06 1.31 6.96
CA GLY A 142 0.92 2.48 7.04
C GLY A 142 0.44 3.60 6.12
N HIS A 143 0.10 3.28 4.88
CA HIS A 143 -0.40 4.25 3.89
C HIS A 143 -1.85 4.66 4.12
N ILE A 144 -2.72 3.78 4.60
CA ILE A 144 -4.07 4.14 5.09
C ILE A 144 -3.95 5.23 6.18
N ARG A 145 -3.07 5.04 7.16
CA ARG A 145 -2.81 6.03 8.20
C ARG A 145 -2.29 7.34 7.62
N GLN A 146 -1.36 7.28 6.68
CA GLN A 146 -0.79 8.46 6.03
C GLN A 146 -1.86 9.26 5.27
N ILE A 147 -2.70 8.59 4.47
CA ILE A 147 -3.81 9.23 3.75
C ILE A 147 -4.81 9.84 4.74
N ALA A 148 -5.17 9.13 5.82
CA ALA A 148 -6.07 9.65 6.84
C ALA A 148 -5.51 10.93 7.49
N GLU A 149 -4.20 11.00 7.76
CA GLU A 149 -3.55 12.20 8.30
C GLU A 149 -3.53 13.35 7.30
N LEU A 150 -3.28 13.08 6.01
CA LEU A 150 -3.35 14.09 4.94
C LEU A 150 -4.76 14.67 4.81
N VAL A 151 -5.79 13.83 4.81
CA VAL A 151 -7.20 14.25 4.77
C VAL A 151 -7.56 15.08 6.00
N ARG A 152 -7.17 14.63 7.19
CA ARG A 152 -7.40 15.38 8.45
C ARG A 152 -6.76 16.76 8.40
N ALA A 153 -5.50 16.84 7.96
CA ALA A 153 -4.76 18.11 7.87
C ALA A 153 -5.37 19.06 6.83
N ARG A 154 -5.65 18.56 5.63
CA ARG A 154 -6.12 19.38 4.52
C ARG A 154 -7.58 19.81 4.68
N LYS A 155 -8.48 18.88 5.01
CA LYS A 155 -9.93 19.11 5.00
C LYS A 155 -10.46 19.61 6.34
N HIS A 156 -9.99 19.08 7.45
CA HIS A 156 -10.71 19.17 8.70
C HIS A 156 -10.03 20.06 9.75
N LEU A 157 -8.69 20.04 9.83
CA LEU A 157 -7.98 20.75 10.91
C LEU A 157 -8.34 22.23 10.97
N ARG A 158 -8.28 22.91 9.83
CA ARG A 158 -8.60 24.35 9.73
C ARG A 158 -10.09 24.62 9.91
N ALA A 159 -10.94 23.77 9.35
CA ALA A 159 -12.39 23.90 9.46
C ALA A 159 -12.92 23.68 10.89
N ALA A 160 -12.19 22.90 11.71
CA ALA A 160 -12.50 22.68 13.12
C ALA A 160 -12.24 23.92 14.00
N GLY A 161 -11.56 24.96 13.49
CA GLY A 161 -11.24 26.17 14.24
C GLY A 161 -10.47 25.83 15.53
N ARG A 162 -10.87 26.47 16.65
CA ARG A 162 -10.22 26.26 17.96
C ARG A 162 -10.26 24.82 18.48
N LEU A 163 -11.20 24.00 18.01
CA LEU A 163 -11.22 22.57 18.36
C LEU A 163 -10.06 21.81 17.72
N GLY A 164 -9.54 22.29 16.58
CA GLY A 164 -8.37 21.74 15.92
C GLY A 164 -7.07 21.94 16.68
N ASP A 165 -6.96 22.97 17.54
CA ASP A 165 -5.71 23.35 18.23
C ASP A 165 -5.17 22.25 19.17
N SER A 166 -6.03 21.34 19.62
CA SER A 166 -5.65 20.21 20.48
C SER A 166 -5.09 19.02 19.73
N TYR A 167 -5.25 18.95 18.41
CA TYR A 167 -4.80 17.82 17.60
C TYR A 167 -3.34 17.97 17.16
N ARG A 168 -2.57 16.89 17.29
CA ARG A 168 -1.21 16.78 16.77
C ARG A 168 -1.27 15.92 15.50
N LEU A 169 -1.03 16.53 14.34
CA LEU A 169 -1.01 15.85 13.04
C LEU A 169 0.43 15.77 12.53
N ASN A 170 0.72 14.66 11.84
CA ASN A 170 2.01 14.43 11.16
C ASN A 170 1.74 13.89 9.74
N PRO A 171 1.14 14.72 8.89
CA PRO A 171 0.78 14.34 7.52
C PRO A 171 1.98 14.17 6.61
#